data_7dd4cc34709a84d4e547072c8f18fa6e
#
_entry.id   7dd4cc34709a84d4e547072c8f18fa6e
#
_cell.length_a   1.000
_cell.length_b   1.000
_cell.length_c   1.000
_cell.angle_alpha   90.00
_cell.angle_beta   90.00
_cell.angle_gamma   90.00
#
_symmetry.space_group_name_H-M   'P 1'
#
loop_
_entity.id
_entity.type
_entity.pdbx_description
1 polymer ?
#
loop_
_entity_poly.entity_id
_entity_poly.type
_entity_poly.pdbx_seq_one_letter_code
_entity_poly.pdbx_strand_id
1 'polypeptide(L)'
;MINYQREYNLKEISYAKNDAICKFYIETTSIDLIKNIIKEGGYLFIGNTSKILFCFKYKEIKIIKFISKEMKIYKNLIVVDSGMSLSKLGNICNNNGISGFEKLMTIPGLLGGSIFNNASFLDQCISDNLLYLLIIDKQGNFRIIKKEEIELNYRKINIKILDEGYFIYKAIFKVKRKSFNELLKNKLLAINYRIKNQPQIHSLGSTFKNLSNIKVYQLIDKYVNFTEYNGYSICQTHKNFIELRKDLDILNLVKLIERIQEVLYNNIGLFIETEIKIIY
;
A
#
# COMPACT_ATOMS: atom_id res chain seq x y z
N MET A 1 -18.36 13.28 -7.08
CA MET A 1 -17.37 14.39 -6.97
C MET A 1 -16.24 14.10 -7.93
N ILE A 2 -15.80 15.09 -8.69
CA ILE A 2 -14.62 14.98 -9.58
C ILE A 2 -13.78 16.23 -9.33
N ASN A 3 -12.52 16.04 -8.95
CA ASN A 3 -11.51 17.08 -8.90
C ASN A 3 -10.44 16.72 -9.96
N TYR A 4 -10.19 17.63 -10.89
CA TYR A 4 -9.32 17.42 -12.04
C TYR A 4 -8.30 18.56 -12.13
N GLN A 5 -7.02 18.19 -12.20
CA GLN A 5 -5.91 19.16 -12.28
C GLN A 5 -4.92 18.73 -13.36
N ARG A 6 -4.45 19.70 -14.17
CA ARG A 6 -3.40 19.50 -15.20
C ARG A 6 -2.05 19.87 -14.63
N GLU A 7 -1.01 19.22 -15.13
CA GLU A 7 0.40 19.46 -14.75
C GLU A 7 0.59 19.56 -13.24
N TYR A 8 0.00 18.57 -12.55
CA TYR A 8 -0.08 18.57 -11.10
C TYR A 8 1.20 18.06 -10.46
N ASN A 9 1.74 18.86 -9.51
CA ASN A 9 2.88 18.41 -8.70
C ASN A 9 2.42 17.43 -7.62
N LEU A 10 2.85 16.19 -7.76
CA LEU A 10 2.51 15.09 -6.84
C LEU A 10 3.07 15.26 -5.42
N LYS A 11 3.99 16.21 -5.18
CA LYS A 11 4.49 16.56 -3.84
C LYS A 11 3.37 16.83 -2.86
N GLU A 12 2.28 17.45 -3.32
CA GLU A 12 1.12 17.78 -2.47
C GLU A 12 0.45 16.55 -1.87
N ILE A 13 0.37 15.46 -2.63
CA ILE A 13 -0.33 14.22 -2.26
C ILE A 13 0.60 13.05 -1.96
N SER A 14 1.84 13.11 -2.42
CA SER A 14 2.84 12.06 -2.19
C SER A 14 3.24 11.99 -0.72
N TYR A 15 3.31 10.78 -0.19
CA TYR A 15 3.83 10.56 1.16
C TYR A 15 5.33 10.90 1.24
N ALA A 16 6.09 10.65 0.18
CA ALA A 16 7.51 10.99 0.11
C ALA A 16 7.80 12.50 -0.01
N LYS A 17 6.79 13.31 -0.40
CA LYS A 17 6.91 14.77 -0.54
C LYS A 17 7.99 15.23 -1.54
N ASN A 18 8.31 14.39 -2.52
CA ASN A 18 9.23 14.75 -3.60
C ASN A 18 8.51 15.38 -4.78
N ASP A 19 9.23 16.25 -5.49
CA ASP A 19 8.72 16.90 -6.70
C ASP A 19 8.65 15.90 -7.85
N ALA A 20 7.44 15.77 -8.41
CA ALA A 20 7.16 14.97 -9.60
C ALA A 20 5.87 15.50 -10.23
N ILE A 21 5.88 15.83 -11.52
CA ILE A 21 4.73 16.42 -12.20
C ILE A 21 4.09 15.37 -13.10
N CYS A 22 2.78 15.12 -12.91
CA CYS A 22 1.98 14.29 -13.81
C CYS A 22 1.12 15.16 -14.73
N LYS A 23 0.80 14.65 -15.93
CA LYS A 23 -0.07 15.36 -16.87
C LYS A 23 -1.43 15.67 -16.27
N PHE A 24 -2.04 14.70 -15.58
CA PHE A 24 -3.34 14.86 -14.94
C PHE A 24 -3.37 14.19 -13.57
N TYR A 25 -3.90 14.90 -12.58
CA TYR A 25 -4.31 14.33 -11.30
C TYR A 25 -5.83 14.38 -11.17
N ILE A 26 -6.45 13.26 -10.80
CA ILE A 26 -7.90 13.12 -10.75
C ILE A 26 -8.30 12.46 -9.44
N GLU A 27 -9.05 13.16 -8.59
CA GLU A 27 -9.78 12.56 -7.47
C GLU A 27 -11.24 12.38 -7.86
N THR A 28 -11.78 11.18 -7.71
CA THR A 28 -13.15 10.90 -8.16
C THR A 28 -13.86 9.84 -7.32
N THR A 29 -15.19 9.97 -7.25
CA THR A 29 -16.11 8.91 -6.83
C THR A 29 -16.87 8.32 -8.03
N SER A 30 -16.71 8.88 -9.24
CA SER A 30 -17.42 8.47 -10.45
C SER A 30 -16.82 7.20 -11.06
N ILE A 31 -17.61 6.16 -11.09
CA ILE A 31 -17.24 4.89 -11.70
C ILE A 31 -17.24 4.99 -13.22
N ASP A 32 -18.13 5.76 -13.81
CA ASP A 32 -18.16 5.94 -15.27
C ASP A 32 -16.90 6.65 -15.78
N LEU A 33 -16.42 7.65 -15.02
CA LEU A 33 -15.14 8.28 -15.33
C LEU A 33 -13.97 7.27 -15.24
N ILE A 34 -13.94 6.43 -14.19
CA ILE A 34 -12.92 5.38 -14.04
C ILE A 34 -12.94 4.42 -15.22
N LYS A 35 -14.13 3.95 -15.63
CA LYS A 35 -14.29 3.07 -16.80
C LYS A 35 -13.75 3.69 -18.09
N ASN A 36 -14.04 4.98 -18.32
CA ASN A 36 -13.57 5.70 -19.49
C ASN A 36 -12.04 5.82 -19.49
N ILE A 37 -11.46 6.23 -18.34
CA ILE A 37 -10.00 6.34 -18.19
C ILE A 37 -9.31 4.99 -18.41
N ILE A 38 -9.88 3.89 -17.90
CA ILE A 38 -9.34 2.54 -18.12
C ILE A 38 -9.28 2.21 -19.61
N LYS A 39 -10.34 2.48 -20.36
CA LYS A 39 -10.40 2.26 -21.80
C LYS A 39 -9.41 3.10 -22.60
N GLU A 40 -9.19 4.34 -22.18
CA GLU A 40 -8.24 5.26 -22.82
C GLU A 40 -6.77 4.88 -22.54
N GLY A 41 -6.48 4.21 -21.41
CA GLY A 41 -5.11 3.87 -21.02
C GLY A 41 -4.29 5.05 -20.47
N GLY A 42 -3.00 4.84 -20.25
CA GLY A 42 -2.07 5.86 -19.77
C GLY A 42 -2.36 6.36 -18.35
N TYR A 43 -2.70 5.48 -17.44
CA TYR A 43 -3.11 5.80 -16.07
C TYR A 43 -2.35 4.99 -15.01
N LEU A 44 -2.39 5.52 -13.79
CA LEU A 44 -1.98 4.83 -12.58
C LEU A 44 -2.98 5.13 -11.44
N PHE A 45 -3.61 4.09 -10.90
CA PHE A 45 -4.41 4.23 -9.69
C PHE A 45 -3.51 4.27 -8.46
N ILE A 46 -3.77 5.23 -7.57
CA ILE A 46 -3.04 5.38 -6.31
C ILE A 46 -3.98 5.37 -5.10
N GLY A 47 -3.43 4.96 -3.96
CA GLY A 47 -4.04 5.19 -2.65
C GLY A 47 -3.43 6.41 -1.96
N ASN A 48 -3.01 6.25 -0.70
CA ASN A 48 -2.32 7.30 0.07
C ASN A 48 -0.80 7.33 -0.17
N THR A 49 -0.31 6.70 -1.21
CA THR A 49 1.09 6.69 -1.67
C THR A 49 2.14 6.26 -0.62
N SER A 50 1.71 5.67 0.51
CA SER A 50 2.60 5.26 1.61
C SER A 50 3.64 4.18 1.25
N LYS A 51 3.53 3.61 0.04
CA LYS A 51 4.46 2.62 -0.55
C LYS A 51 4.84 2.96 -2.00
N ILE A 52 4.65 4.21 -2.42
CA ILE A 52 4.96 4.67 -3.77
C ILE A 52 6.00 5.79 -3.70
N LEU A 53 7.01 5.67 -4.56
CA LEU A 53 8.03 6.68 -4.81
C LEU A 53 7.94 7.12 -6.27
N PHE A 54 7.64 8.39 -6.52
CA PHE A 54 7.62 8.95 -7.87
C PHE A 54 9.04 9.44 -8.22
N CYS A 55 9.66 8.82 -9.22
CA CYS A 55 11.05 9.05 -9.60
C CYS A 55 11.15 9.63 -11.02
N PHE A 56 10.41 10.70 -11.28
CA PHE A 56 10.43 11.44 -12.56
C PHE A 56 10.22 12.94 -12.31
N LYS A 57 10.69 13.79 -13.23
CA LYS A 57 10.41 15.23 -13.19
C LYS A 57 9.04 15.54 -13.77
N TYR A 58 8.76 15.02 -14.97
CA TYR A 58 7.45 15.09 -15.64
C TYR A 58 7.14 13.76 -16.30
N LYS A 59 5.87 13.35 -16.21
CA LYS A 59 5.38 12.14 -16.88
C LYS A 59 3.99 12.37 -17.48
N GLU A 60 3.83 12.00 -18.74
CA GLU A 60 2.56 12.10 -19.45
C GLU A 60 1.63 10.96 -19.02
N ILE A 61 1.20 10.99 -17.75
CA ILE A 61 0.36 9.96 -17.13
C ILE A 61 -0.83 10.62 -16.41
N LYS A 62 -1.94 9.89 -16.36
CA LYS A 62 -3.10 10.20 -15.51
C LYS A 62 -2.93 9.51 -14.16
N ILE A 63 -2.77 10.26 -13.08
CA ILE A 63 -2.74 9.74 -11.71
C ILE A 63 -4.15 9.84 -11.13
N ILE A 64 -4.73 8.72 -10.72
CA ILE A 64 -6.13 8.65 -10.31
C ILE A 64 -6.23 8.14 -8.89
N LYS A 65 -6.97 8.87 -8.06
CA LYS A 65 -7.31 8.50 -6.69
C LYS A 65 -8.83 8.36 -6.54
N PHE A 66 -9.27 7.14 -6.26
CA PHE A 66 -10.66 6.88 -5.94
C PHE A 66 -10.91 7.23 -4.47
N ILE A 67 -11.86 8.15 -4.24
CA ILE A 67 -12.09 8.74 -2.92
C ILE A 67 -13.44 8.35 -2.29
N SER A 68 -14.20 7.44 -2.90
CA SER A 68 -15.43 6.93 -2.31
C SER A 68 -15.12 6.09 -1.05
N LYS A 69 -15.91 6.33 -0.01
CA LYS A 69 -15.72 5.76 1.33
C LYS A 69 -17.01 5.12 1.85
N GLU A 70 -17.81 4.57 0.93
CA GLU A 70 -19.04 3.90 1.30
C GLU A 70 -18.74 2.54 1.96
N MET A 71 -19.55 2.22 2.95
CA MET A 71 -19.53 0.94 3.63
C MET A 71 -20.95 0.53 4.00
N LYS A 72 -21.31 -0.71 3.71
CA LYS A 72 -22.57 -1.32 4.14
C LYS A 72 -22.28 -2.55 4.99
N ILE A 73 -22.93 -2.60 6.15
CA ILE A 73 -22.80 -3.71 7.11
C ILE A 73 -24.09 -4.54 7.04
N TYR A 74 -23.93 -5.82 6.77
CA TYR A 74 -25.01 -6.82 6.80
C TYR A 74 -24.75 -7.82 7.94
N LYS A 75 -25.70 -8.71 8.20
CA LYS A 75 -25.58 -9.71 9.28
C LYS A 75 -24.27 -10.50 9.20
N ASN A 76 -23.92 -11.00 8.02
CA ASN A 76 -22.80 -11.95 7.82
C ASN A 76 -21.68 -11.40 6.93
N LEU A 77 -21.82 -10.21 6.37
CA LEU A 77 -20.82 -9.61 5.48
C LEU A 77 -20.79 -8.09 5.57
N ILE A 78 -19.68 -7.52 5.16
CA ILE A 78 -19.53 -6.08 4.92
C ILE A 78 -19.09 -5.85 3.48
N VAL A 79 -19.60 -4.78 2.87
CA VAL A 79 -19.22 -4.31 1.54
C VAL A 79 -18.57 -2.95 1.71
N VAL A 80 -17.35 -2.79 1.20
CA VAL A 80 -16.54 -1.59 1.44
C VAL A 80 -15.91 -1.10 0.16
N ASP A 81 -15.97 0.21 -0.10
CA ASP A 81 -15.29 0.86 -1.22
C ASP A 81 -13.77 0.86 -1.04
N SER A 82 -13.05 0.68 -2.13
CA SER A 82 -11.57 0.62 -2.14
C SER A 82 -10.90 1.93 -1.71
N GLY A 83 -11.61 3.06 -1.79
CA GLY A 83 -11.14 4.38 -1.30
C GLY A 83 -11.26 4.57 0.21
N MET A 84 -11.80 3.61 0.97
CA MET A 84 -11.86 3.65 2.43
C MET A 84 -10.45 3.52 3.03
N SER A 85 -10.09 4.38 4.00
CA SER A 85 -8.84 4.18 4.75
C SER A 85 -8.94 3.01 5.72
N LEU A 86 -7.85 2.26 5.91
CA LEU A 86 -7.82 1.15 6.87
C LEU A 86 -8.15 1.61 8.29
N SER A 87 -7.68 2.79 8.69
CA SER A 87 -7.99 3.35 10.01
C SER A 87 -9.49 3.58 10.19
N LYS A 88 -10.18 4.19 9.20
CA LYS A 88 -11.62 4.41 9.26
C LYS A 88 -12.39 3.09 9.23
N LEU A 89 -12.01 2.17 8.35
CA LEU A 89 -12.60 0.82 8.27
C LEU A 89 -12.50 0.10 9.61
N GLY A 90 -11.30 0.04 10.20
CA GLY A 90 -11.09 -0.63 11.48
C GLY A 90 -11.85 0.01 12.63
N ASN A 91 -11.95 1.35 12.69
CA ASN A 91 -12.74 2.04 13.71
C ASN A 91 -14.24 1.70 13.58
N ILE A 92 -14.79 1.74 12.36
CA ILE A 92 -16.21 1.35 12.13
C ILE A 92 -16.43 -0.12 12.51
N CYS A 93 -15.52 -1.02 12.10
CA CYS A 93 -15.62 -2.44 12.44
C CYS A 93 -15.57 -2.68 13.95
N ASN A 94 -14.60 -2.07 14.66
CA ASN A 94 -14.47 -2.21 16.12
C ASN A 94 -15.74 -1.72 16.86
N ASN A 95 -16.30 -0.58 16.46
CA ASN A 95 -17.52 -0.03 17.05
C ASN A 95 -18.75 -0.92 16.81
N ASN A 96 -18.71 -1.77 15.78
CA ASN A 96 -19.78 -2.72 15.43
C ASN A 96 -19.45 -4.16 15.87
N GLY A 97 -18.42 -4.39 16.68
CA GLY A 97 -18.04 -5.74 17.14
C GLY A 97 -17.53 -6.65 16.02
N ILE A 98 -16.98 -6.07 14.92
CA ILE A 98 -16.49 -6.83 13.76
C ILE A 98 -14.97 -6.95 13.84
N SER A 99 -14.49 -8.17 13.90
CA SER A 99 -13.06 -8.52 13.99
C SER A 99 -12.41 -8.68 12.63
N GLY A 100 -11.07 -8.55 12.61
CA GLY A 100 -10.21 -8.81 11.46
C GLY A 100 -9.54 -7.57 10.89
N PHE A 101 -9.80 -6.39 11.48
CA PHE A 101 -9.21 -5.11 11.04
C PHE A 101 -8.48 -4.36 12.15
N GLU A 102 -8.49 -4.88 13.40
CA GLU A 102 -8.00 -4.20 14.60
C GLU A 102 -6.52 -3.86 14.53
N LYS A 103 -5.72 -4.74 13.93
CA LYS A 103 -4.28 -4.53 13.76
C LYS A 103 -3.98 -3.80 12.45
N LEU A 104 -4.70 -4.14 11.39
CA LEU A 104 -4.55 -3.53 10.07
C LEU A 104 -4.89 -2.03 10.05
N MET A 105 -5.81 -1.56 10.91
CA MET A 105 -6.16 -0.15 11.00
C MET A 105 -4.99 0.76 11.42
N THR A 106 -3.92 0.19 11.95
CA THR A 106 -2.70 0.93 12.31
C THR A 106 -1.77 1.15 11.11
N ILE A 107 -2.03 0.49 9.96
CA ILE A 107 -1.26 0.67 8.72
C ILE A 107 -1.81 1.90 7.98
N PRO A 108 -0.96 2.84 7.55
CA PRO A 108 -1.39 3.93 6.68
C PRO A 108 -1.73 3.39 5.28
N GLY A 109 -2.90 3.73 4.75
CA GLY A 109 -3.29 3.33 3.40
C GLY A 109 -4.79 3.31 3.17
N LEU A 110 -5.18 3.16 1.89
CA LEU A 110 -6.54 2.89 1.46
C LEU A 110 -6.74 1.39 1.21
N LEU A 111 -7.97 0.93 1.34
CA LEU A 111 -8.34 -0.47 1.22
C LEU A 111 -7.89 -1.09 -0.12
N GLY A 112 -8.11 -0.39 -1.24
CA GLY A 112 -7.71 -0.90 -2.57
C GLY A 112 -6.22 -1.19 -2.67
N GLY A 113 -5.37 -0.23 -2.26
CA GLY A 113 -3.91 -0.42 -2.23
C GLY A 113 -3.47 -1.49 -1.23
N SER A 114 -4.18 -1.62 -0.11
CA SER A 114 -3.89 -2.65 0.90
C SER A 114 -4.23 -4.05 0.40
N ILE A 115 -5.33 -4.21 -0.35
CA ILE A 115 -5.69 -5.48 -1.00
C ILE A 115 -4.66 -5.80 -2.09
N PHE A 116 -4.34 -4.84 -2.96
CA PHE A 116 -3.38 -5.02 -4.04
C PHE A 116 -2.02 -5.54 -3.54
N ASN A 117 -1.59 -5.04 -2.38
CA ASN A 117 -0.35 -5.46 -1.72
C ASN A 117 -0.54 -6.64 -0.75
N ASN A 118 -1.72 -7.25 -0.67
CA ASN A 118 -2.04 -8.25 0.36
C ASN A 118 -1.48 -7.84 1.73
N ALA A 119 -1.85 -6.64 2.18
CA ALA A 119 -1.26 -6.02 3.36
C ALA A 119 -1.51 -6.86 4.61
N SER A 120 -0.47 -7.09 5.38
CA SER A 120 -0.52 -7.83 6.64
C SER A 120 0.25 -7.10 7.74
N PHE A 121 -0.22 -7.26 8.97
CA PHE A 121 0.47 -6.75 10.15
C PHE A 121 0.24 -7.70 11.34
N LEU A 122 1.35 -8.14 11.95
CA LEU A 122 1.37 -9.23 12.92
C LEU A 122 0.72 -10.48 12.31
N ASP A 123 -0.31 -11.02 12.95
CA ASP A 123 -1.07 -12.21 12.57
C ASP A 123 -2.37 -11.88 11.79
N GLN A 124 -2.57 -10.63 11.34
CA GLN A 124 -3.73 -10.24 10.51
C GLN A 124 -3.30 -9.91 9.09
N CYS A 125 -4.01 -10.49 8.12
CA CYS A 125 -3.89 -10.15 6.70
C CYS A 125 -5.22 -9.61 6.17
N ILE A 126 -5.16 -8.66 5.24
CA ILE A 126 -6.37 -8.06 4.65
C ILE A 126 -7.22 -9.11 3.91
N SER A 127 -6.60 -10.16 3.41
CA SER A 127 -7.28 -11.26 2.72
C SER A 127 -7.88 -12.33 3.65
N ASP A 128 -7.65 -12.29 4.98
CA ASP A 128 -8.12 -13.35 5.88
C ASP A 128 -9.63 -13.56 5.81
N ASN A 129 -10.39 -12.47 5.88
CA ASN A 129 -11.85 -12.47 5.84
C ASN A 129 -12.42 -12.06 4.48
N LEU A 130 -11.58 -11.88 3.45
CA LEU A 130 -12.02 -11.55 2.10
C LEU A 130 -12.87 -12.68 1.52
N LEU A 131 -14.01 -12.33 0.90
CA LEU A 131 -14.87 -13.25 0.17
C LEU A 131 -14.84 -12.96 -1.33
N TYR A 132 -15.05 -11.69 -1.70
CA TYR A 132 -15.13 -11.27 -3.09
C TYR A 132 -14.48 -9.91 -3.28
N LEU A 133 -13.97 -9.69 -4.51
CA LEU A 133 -13.65 -8.37 -5.04
C LEU A 133 -14.64 -8.03 -6.16
N LEU A 134 -15.17 -6.82 -6.14
CA LEU A 134 -15.80 -6.21 -7.31
C LEU A 134 -14.75 -5.33 -7.98
N ILE A 135 -14.37 -5.69 -9.19
CA ILE A 135 -13.35 -5.00 -9.97
C ILE A 135 -13.92 -4.43 -11.27
N ILE A 136 -13.18 -3.51 -11.89
CA ILE A 136 -13.38 -3.07 -13.27
C ILE A 136 -12.17 -3.57 -14.06
N ASP A 137 -12.41 -4.37 -15.09
CA ASP A 137 -11.37 -4.92 -15.97
C ASP A 137 -10.87 -3.87 -16.99
N LYS A 138 -9.84 -4.20 -17.74
CA LYS A 138 -9.27 -3.30 -18.76
C LYS A 138 -10.20 -2.94 -19.91
N GLN A 139 -11.31 -3.65 -20.08
CA GLN A 139 -12.39 -3.33 -21.02
C GLN A 139 -13.44 -2.40 -20.40
N GLY A 140 -13.33 -2.05 -19.12
CA GLY A 140 -14.29 -1.22 -18.37
C GLY A 140 -15.51 -2.01 -17.88
N ASN A 141 -15.49 -3.34 -17.87
CA ASN A 141 -16.58 -4.16 -17.41
C ASN A 141 -16.42 -4.49 -15.91
N PHE A 142 -17.56 -4.57 -15.20
CA PHE A 142 -17.57 -5.12 -13.86
C PHE A 142 -17.35 -6.62 -13.85
N ARG A 143 -16.50 -7.08 -12.92
CA ARG A 143 -16.34 -8.50 -12.60
C ARG A 143 -16.37 -8.73 -11.10
N ILE A 144 -16.99 -9.82 -10.69
CA ILE A 144 -16.95 -10.32 -9.32
C ILE A 144 -15.92 -11.45 -9.30
N ILE A 145 -14.89 -11.29 -8.48
CA ILE A 145 -13.81 -12.25 -8.32
C ILE A 145 -13.94 -12.89 -6.95
N LYS A 146 -14.05 -14.21 -6.90
CA LYS A 146 -14.06 -14.97 -5.65
C LYS A 146 -12.66 -15.04 -5.06
N LYS A 147 -12.54 -15.17 -3.74
CA LYS A 147 -11.24 -15.32 -3.08
C LYS A 147 -10.42 -16.48 -3.65
N GLU A 148 -11.07 -17.59 -4.00
CA GLU A 148 -10.44 -18.79 -4.56
C GLU A 148 -9.81 -18.58 -5.94
N GLU A 149 -10.24 -17.52 -6.66
CA GLU A 149 -9.71 -17.11 -7.95
C GLU A 149 -8.50 -16.17 -7.81
N ILE A 150 -8.17 -15.77 -6.56
CA ILE A 150 -7.07 -14.87 -6.24
C ILE A 150 -5.91 -15.70 -5.67
N GLU A 151 -4.78 -15.61 -6.33
CA GLU A 151 -3.53 -16.12 -5.78
C GLU A 151 -3.00 -15.09 -4.76
N LEU A 152 -2.95 -15.50 -3.49
CA LEU A 152 -2.57 -14.67 -2.36
C LEU A 152 -1.13 -14.97 -1.95
N ASN A 153 -0.21 -14.10 -2.35
CA ASN A 153 1.20 -14.20 -2.02
C ASN A 153 1.62 -13.11 -1.01
N TYR A 154 2.80 -13.27 -0.44
CA TYR A 154 3.39 -12.25 0.42
C TYR A 154 3.60 -10.94 -0.37
N ARG A 155 2.92 -9.87 0.08
CA ARG A 155 2.97 -8.53 -0.56
C ARG A 155 2.55 -8.51 -2.04
N LYS A 156 1.69 -9.42 -2.46
CA LYS A 156 1.17 -9.45 -3.83
C LYS A 156 -0.13 -10.24 -3.89
N ILE A 157 -1.09 -9.77 -4.68
CA ILE A 157 -2.19 -10.60 -5.18
C ILE A 157 -2.06 -10.77 -6.69
N ASN A 158 -2.51 -11.90 -7.20
CA ASN A 158 -2.66 -12.15 -8.63
C ASN A 158 -4.05 -12.73 -8.89
N ILE A 159 -4.78 -12.15 -9.83
CA ILE A 159 -6.11 -12.65 -10.23
C ILE A 159 -5.92 -13.51 -11.47
N LYS A 160 -6.01 -14.84 -11.31
CA LYS A 160 -5.62 -15.85 -12.30
C LYS A 160 -6.27 -15.69 -13.69
N ILE A 161 -7.48 -15.13 -13.72
CA ILE A 161 -8.27 -14.98 -14.96
C ILE A 161 -8.10 -13.61 -15.63
N LEU A 162 -7.26 -12.74 -15.08
CA LEU A 162 -7.03 -11.40 -15.59
C LEU A 162 -5.55 -11.18 -15.83
N ASP A 163 -5.22 -10.71 -17.03
CA ASP A 163 -3.97 -10.01 -17.24
C ASP A 163 -3.92 -8.72 -16.41
N GLU A 164 -2.75 -8.13 -16.22
CA GLU A 164 -2.58 -6.85 -15.53
C GLU A 164 -3.52 -5.78 -16.10
N GLY A 165 -4.01 -4.88 -15.25
CA GLY A 165 -4.84 -3.74 -15.66
C GLY A 165 -6.29 -3.79 -15.20
N TYR A 166 -6.52 -4.06 -13.92
CA TYR A 166 -7.84 -3.95 -13.29
C TYR A 166 -7.85 -2.89 -12.18
N PHE A 167 -9.05 -2.37 -11.90
CA PHE A 167 -9.28 -1.49 -10.78
C PHE A 167 -10.15 -2.19 -9.72
N ILE A 168 -9.68 -2.23 -8.48
CA ILE A 168 -10.47 -2.75 -7.35
C ILE A 168 -11.47 -1.67 -6.95
N TYR A 169 -12.76 -1.91 -7.17
CA TYR A 169 -13.83 -0.99 -6.83
C TYR A 169 -14.32 -1.21 -5.40
N LYS A 170 -14.73 -2.43 -5.06
CA LYS A 170 -15.21 -2.79 -3.73
C LYS A 170 -14.63 -4.11 -3.28
N ALA A 171 -14.58 -4.30 -1.96
CA ALA A 171 -14.27 -5.59 -1.35
C ALA A 171 -15.43 -6.03 -0.45
N ILE A 172 -15.67 -7.32 -0.41
CA ILE A 172 -16.70 -7.97 0.40
C ILE A 172 -16.01 -8.91 1.37
N PHE A 173 -16.21 -8.68 2.67
CA PHE A 173 -15.58 -9.47 3.73
C PHE A 173 -16.63 -10.20 4.57
N LYS A 174 -16.27 -11.39 5.04
CA LYS A 174 -17.05 -12.13 6.03
C LYS A 174 -17.00 -11.43 7.38
N VAL A 175 -18.14 -11.30 8.05
CA VAL A 175 -18.22 -10.80 9.42
C VAL A 175 -17.85 -11.90 10.41
N LYS A 176 -16.88 -11.61 11.26
CA LYS A 176 -16.58 -12.37 12.47
C LYS A 176 -16.81 -11.46 13.67
N ARG A 177 -17.60 -11.89 14.63
CA ARG A 177 -17.93 -11.10 15.82
C ARG A 177 -16.98 -11.39 16.96
N LYS A 178 -16.60 -10.32 17.66
CA LYS A 178 -15.84 -10.36 18.91
C LYS A 178 -16.32 -9.29 19.87
N SER A 179 -16.04 -9.48 21.17
CA SER A 179 -16.33 -8.47 22.17
C SER A 179 -15.50 -7.20 21.95
N PHE A 180 -16.04 -6.06 22.34
CA PHE A 180 -15.33 -4.78 22.27
C PHE A 180 -13.97 -4.83 22.98
N ASN A 181 -13.91 -5.48 24.15
CA ASN A 181 -12.68 -5.60 24.92
C ASN A 181 -11.59 -6.38 24.19
N GLU A 182 -11.94 -7.48 23.49
CA GLU A 182 -10.98 -8.24 22.68
C GLU A 182 -10.47 -7.40 21.50
N LEU A 183 -11.36 -6.69 20.81
CA LEU A 183 -11.00 -5.81 19.68
C LEU A 183 -10.08 -4.69 20.14
N LEU A 184 -10.40 -4.04 21.27
CA LEU A 184 -9.58 -3.00 21.87
C LEU A 184 -8.21 -3.52 22.27
N LYS A 185 -8.15 -4.69 22.93
CA LYS A 185 -6.90 -5.37 23.30
C LYS A 185 -6.01 -5.60 22.07
N ASN A 186 -6.56 -6.13 20.99
CA ASN A 186 -5.82 -6.40 19.75
C ASN A 186 -5.31 -5.11 19.10
N LYS A 187 -6.12 -4.05 19.07
CA LYS A 187 -5.72 -2.74 18.59
C LYS A 187 -4.55 -2.17 19.40
N LEU A 188 -4.64 -2.21 20.73
CA LEU A 188 -3.59 -1.71 21.63
C LEU A 188 -2.29 -2.52 21.50
N LEU A 189 -2.37 -3.84 21.36
CA LEU A 189 -1.21 -4.69 21.07
C LEU A 189 -0.51 -4.24 19.79
N ALA A 190 -1.26 -3.96 18.72
CA ALA A 190 -0.70 -3.50 17.46
C ALA A 190 -0.03 -2.13 17.57
N ILE A 191 -0.67 -1.18 18.27
CA ILE A 191 -0.12 0.15 18.50
C ILE A 191 1.18 0.05 19.30
N ASN A 192 1.17 -0.66 20.42
CA ASN A 192 2.34 -0.85 21.29
C ASN A 192 3.49 -1.55 20.56
N TYR A 193 3.18 -2.56 19.74
CA TYR A 193 4.19 -3.21 18.92
C TYR A 193 4.85 -2.22 17.95
N ARG A 194 4.08 -1.34 17.29
CA ARG A 194 4.61 -0.33 16.39
C ARG A 194 5.50 0.67 17.10
N ILE A 195 5.02 1.21 18.23
CA ILE A 195 5.80 2.17 19.03
C ILE A 195 7.14 1.56 19.46
N LYS A 196 7.14 0.29 19.87
CA LYS A 196 8.35 -0.40 20.35
C LYS A 196 9.31 -0.80 19.22
N ASN A 197 8.78 -1.23 18.06
CA ASN A 197 9.58 -1.94 17.05
C ASN A 197 9.70 -1.20 15.71
N GLN A 198 9.00 -0.08 15.53
CA GLN A 198 9.11 0.71 14.30
C GLN A 198 9.63 2.11 14.61
N PRO A 199 10.54 2.63 13.77
CA PRO A 199 11.11 3.96 14.00
C PRO A 199 10.04 5.05 13.83
N GLN A 200 10.12 6.08 14.65
CA GLN A 200 9.26 7.27 14.59
C GLN A 200 9.88 8.30 13.62
N ILE A 201 10.13 7.89 12.38
CA ILE A 201 10.70 8.73 11.33
C ILE A 201 9.74 8.84 10.14
N HIS A 202 9.90 9.87 9.34
CA HIS A 202 9.22 9.97 8.06
C HIS A 202 9.83 8.96 7.08
N SER A 203 9.09 7.92 6.70
CA SER A 203 9.56 6.85 5.83
C SER A 203 8.40 6.18 5.09
N LEU A 204 8.70 5.48 4.01
CA LEU A 204 7.73 4.62 3.30
C LEU A 204 7.53 3.25 3.99
N GLY A 205 7.90 3.11 5.27
CA GLY A 205 7.92 1.84 5.99
C GLY A 205 9.07 0.95 5.50
N SER A 206 8.93 -0.37 5.63
CA SER A 206 9.95 -1.31 5.13
C SER A 206 10.25 -1.06 3.65
N THR A 207 11.52 -0.89 3.34
CA THR A 207 12.00 -0.63 1.97
C THR A 207 12.00 -1.90 1.12
N PHE A 208 12.42 -3.01 1.72
CA PHE A 208 12.54 -4.30 1.04
C PHE A 208 11.57 -5.34 1.59
N LYS A 209 11.16 -6.28 0.73
CA LYS A 209 10.39 -7.45 1.12
C LYS A 209 11.27 -8.40 1.94
N ASN A 210 10.68 -9.04 2.97
CA ASN A 210 11.38 -10.12 3.65
C ASN A 210 11.44 -11.36 2.74
N LEU A 211 12.48 -12.17 2.92
CA LEU A 211 12.55 -13.53 2.39
C LEU A 211 11.70 -14.47 3.26
N SER A 212 11.38 -15.67 2.77
CA SER A 212 10.49 -16.60 3.47
C SER A 212 10.88 -16.85 4.94
N ASN A 213 12.16 -17.02 5.21
CA ASN A 213 12.67 -17.38 6.53
C ASN A 213 13.64 -16.35 7.13
N ILE A 214 13.93 -15.24 6.41
CA ILE A 214 14.93 -14.26 6.82
C ILE A 214 14.33 -12.86 6.79
N LYS A 215 14.48 -12.14 7.87
CA LYS A 215 14.12 -10.72 7.94
C LYS A 215 15.22 -9.88 7.30
N VAL A 216 14.90 -9.14 6.27
CA VAL A 216 15.89 -8.36 5.50
C VAL A 216 16.63 -7.33 6.36
N TYR A 217 16.01 -6.77 7.40
CA TYR A 217 16.71 -5.87 8.32
C TYR A 217 17.96 -6.52 8.97
N GLN A 218 17.94 -7.84 9.21
CA GLN A 218 19.09 -8.59 9.76
C GLN A 218 20.21 -8.73 8.74
N LEU A 219 19.87 -8.90 7.46
CA LEU A 219 20.87 -8.94 6.38
C LEU A 219 21.50 -7.56 6.19
N ILE A 220 20.71 -6.49 6.21
CA ILE A 220 21.24 -5.12 6.13
C ILE A 220 22.15 -4.84 7.31
N ASP A 221 21.75 -5.19 8.53
CA ASP A 221 22.57 -5.00 9.74
C ASP A 221 23.90 -5.76 9.67
N LYS A 222 23.91 -6.95 9.09
CA LYS A 222 25.09 -7.81 8.99
C LYS A 222 26.06 -7.41 7.87
N TYR A 223 25.55 -7.01 6.72
CA TYR A 223 26.38 -6.88 5.51
C TYR A 223 26.54 -5.46 5.00
N VAL A 224 25.65 -4.52 5.37
CA VAL A 224 25.74 -3.13 4.96
C VAL A 224 26.52 -2.34 5.99
N ASN A 225 27.76 -1.96 5.66
CA ASN A 225 28.71 -1.29 6.53
C ASN A 225 28.64 0.26 6.49
N PHE A 226 27.61 0.82 5.84
CA PHE A 226 27.36 2.24 5.81
C PHE A 226 25.95 2.56 6.37
N THR A 227 25.79 3.75 6.94
CA THR A 227 24.52 4.19 7.57
C THR A 227 23.86 5.33 6.81
N GLU A 228 24.61 5.95 5.91
CA GLU A 228 24.17 7.10 5.12
C GLU A 228 24.74 7.03 3.71
N TYR A 229 23.99 7.55 2.74
CA TYR A 229 24.40 7.71 1.36
C TYR A 229 23.71 8.90 0.73
N ASN A 230 24.50 9.89 0.26
CA ASN A 230 24.00 11.10 -0.37
C ASN A 230 22.90 11.84 0.41
N GLY A 231 23.04 11.89 1.76
CA GLY A 231 22.14 12.57 2.68
C GLY A 231 20.92 11.76 3.13
N TYR A 232 20.68 10.57 2.56
CA TYR A 232 19.65 9.64 3.07
C TYR A 232 20.24 8.67 4.07
N SER A 233 19.57 8.48 5.20
CA SER A 233 20.04 7.64 6.31
C SER A 233 19.24 6.35 6.45
N ILE A 234 19.95 5.23 6.64
CA ILE A 234 19.36 3.97 7.06
C ILE A 234 19.03 4.09 8.56
N CYS A 235 17.79 3.79 8.91
CA CYS A 235 17.35 3.88 10.31
C CYS A 235 18.11 2.90 11.21
N GLN A 236 18.71 3.41 12.29
CA GLN A 236 19.54 2.59 13.18
C GLN A 236 18.72 1.61 14.03
N THR A 237 17.47 1.96 14.38
CA THR A 237 16.59 1.11 15.19
C THR A 237 15.91 0.00 14.39
N HIS A 238 15.78 0.19 13.06
CA HIS A 238 15.21 -0.81 12.16
C HIS A 238 15.79 -0.66 10.75
N LYS A 239 16.83 -1.40 10.42
CA LYS A 239 17.66 -1.25 9.23
C LYS A 239 16.91 -1.38 7.88
N ASN A 240 15.69 -1.91 7.85
CA ASN A 240 14.86 -1.96 6.63
C ASN A 240 14.00 -0.69 6.42
N PHE A 241 14.28 0.38 7.15
CA PHE A 241 13.65 1.69 6.98
C PHE A 241 14.70 2.72 6.58
N ILE A 242 14.35 3.57 5.62
CA ILE A 242 15.16 4.71 5.20
C ILE A 242 14.40 5.98 5.57
N GLU A 243 15.08 6.93 6.20
CA GLU A 243 14.51 8.24 6.52
C GLU A 243 14.35 9.08 5.26
N LEU A 244 13.15 9.60 5.04
CA LEU A 244 12.84 10.50 3.94
C LEU A 244 13.22 11.95 4.28
N ARG A 245 13.91 12.60 3.35
CA ARG A 245 14.34 13.99 3.44
C ARG A 245 13.67 14.79 2.31
N LYS A 246 13.01 15.88 2.65
CA LYS A 246 12.25 16.70 1.70
C LYS A 246 13.12 17.57 0.80
N ASP A 247 14.30 17.85 1.23
CA ASP A 247 15.31 18.77 0.65
C ASP A 247 16.32 18.06 -0.28
N LEU A 248 16.24 16.73 -0.38
CA LEU A 248 17.18 15.94 -1.16
C LEU A 248 16.57 15.41 -2.46
N ASP A 249 17.44 15.25 -3.47
CA ASP A 249 17.05 14.62 -4.72
C ASP A 249 16.63 13.17 -4.48
N ILE A 250 15.42 12.84 -4.94
CA ILE A 250 14.83 11.50 -4.80
C ILE A 250 15.65 10.42 -5.51
N LEU A 251 16.41 10.77 -6.54
CA LEU A 251 17.31 9.85 -7.23
C LEU A 251 18.41 9.32 -6.28
N ASN A 252 18.83 10.12 -5.30
CA ASN A 252 19.79 9.67 -4.31
C ASN A 252 19.22 8.59 -3.39
N LEU A 253 17.91 8.65 -3.08
CA LEU A 253 17.22 7.57 -2.37
C LEU A 253 17.21 6.27 -3.19
N VAL A 254 16.93 6.38 -4.49
CA VAL A 254 16.96 5.21 -5.39
C VAL A 254 18.35 4.62 -5.44
N LYS A 255 19.40 5.43 -5.60
CA LYS A 255 20.80 4.97 -5.57
C LYS A 255 21.18 4.29 -4.25
N LEU A 256 20.68 4.81 -3.11
CA LEU A 256 20.89 4.15 -1.81
C LEU A 256 20.23 2.76 -1.80
N ILE A 257 19.00 2.64 -2.31
CA ILE A 257 18.28 1.37 -2.39
C ILE A 257 19.05 0.37 -3.27
N GLU A 258 19.48 0.79 -4.46
CA GLU A 258 20.25 -0.02 -5.40
C GLU A 258 21.59 -0.47 -4.79
N ARG A 259 22.29 0.41 -4.09
CA ARG A 259 23.54 0.08 -3.43
C ARG A 259 23.36 -0.95 -2.30
N ILE A 260 22.27 -0.85 -1.52
CA ILE A 260 21.93 -1.87 -0.53
C ILE A 260 21.66 -3.22 -1.23
N GLN A 261 20.91 -3.22 -2.34
CA GLN A 261 20.64 -4.43 -3.12
C GLN A 261 21.93 -5.06 -3.66
N GLU A 262 22.84 -4.26 -4.19
CA GLU A 262 24.15 -4.70 -4.70
C GLU A 262 24.99 -5.35 -3.58
N VAL A 263 25.10 -4.69 -2.42
CA VAL A 263 25.84 -5.25 -1.28
C VAL A 263 25.25 -6.57 -0.83
N LEU A 264 23.93 -6.66 -0.72
CA LEU A 264 23.28 -7.91 -0.32
C LEU A 264 23.45 -8.99 -1.38
N TYR A 265 23.29 -8.67 -2.67
CA TYR A 265 23.52 -9.62 -3.76
C TYR A 265 24.93 -10.18 -3.75
N ASN A 266 25.95 -9.33 -3.59
CA ASN A 266 27.36 -9.75 -3.56
C ASN A 266 27.69 -10.64 -2.35
N ASN A 267 26.97 -10.51 -1.23
CA ASN A 267 27.24 -11.29 -0.01
C ASN A 267 26.41 -12.57 0.10
N ILE A 268 25.20 -12.62 -0.45
CA ILE A 268 24.27 -13.76 -0.28
C ILE A 268 23.80 -14.39 -1.59
N GLY A 269 24.17 -13.82 -2.75
CA GLY A 269 23.78 -14.32 -4.07
C GLY A 269 22.28 -14.17 -4.41
N LEU A 270 21.50 -13.44 -3.61
CA LEU A 270 20.05 -13.25 -3.80
C LEU A 270 19.70 -11.79 -4.02
N PHE A 271 18.91 -11.52 -5.07
CA PHE A 271 18.35 -10.20 -5.30
C PHE A 271 17.17 -9.95 -4.35
N ILE A 272 17.26 -8.89 -3.55
CA ILE A 272 16.21 -8.50 -2.60
C ILE A 272 15.27 -7.49 -3.23
N GLU A 273 14.02 -7.89 -3.43
CA GLU A 273 13.00 -7.03 -4.02
C GLU A 273 12.59 -5.88 -3.07
N THR A 274 12.30 -4.72 -3.64
CA THR A 274 11.69 -3.62 -2.89
C THR A 274 10.23 -3.93 -2.53
N GLU A 275 9.79 -3.53 -1.33
CA GLU A 275 8.37 -3.49 -0.95
C GLU A 275 7.73 -2.17 -1.40
N ILE A 276 8.51 -1.11 -1.53
CA ILE A 276 8.07 0.16 -2.13
C ILE A 276 8.05 0.04 -3.65
N LYS A 277 7.07 0.69 -4.29
CA LYS A 277 6.94 0.75 -5.74
C LYS A 277 7.57 2.04 -6.25
N ILE A 278 8.64 1.93 -7.02
CA ILE A 278 9.30 3.08 -7.68
C ILE A 278 8.67 3.27 -9.06
N ILE A 279 8.21 4.47 -9.35
CA ILE A 279 7.61 4.87 -10.63
C ILE A 279 8.58 5.83 -11.32
N TYR A 280 9.19 5.36 -12.38
CA TYR A 280 10.09 6.13 -13.25
C TYR A 280 9.34 6.86 -14.36
#